data_a1c672113dbc3cdb1bb72509dd1b699c
#
_entry.id   a1c672113dbc3cdb1bb72509dd1b699c
#
_cell.length_a   1.000
_cell.length_b   1.000
_cell.length_c   1.000
_cell.angle_alpha   90.00
_cell.angle_beta   90.00
_cell.angle_gamma   90.00
#
_symmetry.space_group_name_H-M   'P 1'
#
loop_
_entity.id
_entity.type
_entity.pdbx_description
1 polymer ?
#
loop_
_entity_poly.entity_id
_entity_poly.type
_entity_poly.pdbx_seq_one_letter_code
_entity_poly.pdbx_strand_id
1 'polypeptide(L)'
;MVATTLAQLVANPYAKKKYLLIVKPYNVATSTELALYYSGEGFVTEPTDTPANTLFDARLVEPISFSRSMFSSGKIGGFSQPGFGEIVMANADGGLDDWAGYAWDGRSVEIRVGEAGADLQYYFTIFQGQSHSIEFDDLYIRIILRDDQNDFVVDYPDTLYAGTGGNEGSSDLANQPKPHCYGEVYNIEPVLVDSANYVYQVHDGPIEAISAVYQGGVALTLTTDYTVDLSNGRFTLVAAPTGIITADVKGSKPGGTYLESAADIIQHIVEDHAGFTYPGDFDTASFTALETANSSALGVYDRDMTTVADVLDRIINTVGGFYGFDRDGKFQVGRVELPTGAADAEFDSTNIIEITRMASAVPNYQVRVDYKKNYRVMNESDFDASITSAQRDYLVRDADIEIATDTAIQTPYPNSIALIVNSFFAGSSAASTEATRLLTLYKTQRDFYRILVKTQPYTLKLNDVVKITFNRYNLGSGKLFRVISIVEDAANNEVELELWG
;
A
#
# COMPACT_ATOMS: atom_id res chain seq x y z
N MET A 1 -29.25 -0.69 -27.31
CA MET A 1 -29.34 0.32 -26.24
C MET A 1 -27.91 0.50 -25.75
N VAL A 2 -27.42 1.71 -25.73
CA VAL A 2 -26.08 2.02 -25.30
C VAL A 2 -25.94 1.70 -23.81
N ALA A 3 -24.80 1.13 -23.40
CA ALA A 3 -24.52 0.84 -22.00
C ALA A 3 -24.39 2.14 -21.20
N THR A 4 -25.14 2.26 -20.11
CA THR A 4 -25.15 3.44 -19.22
C THR A 4 -24.37 3.22 -17.92
N THR A 5 -23.82 2.02 -17.73
CA THR A 5 -22.91 1.66 -16.63
C THR A 5 -21.77 0.77 -17.15
N LEU A 6 -20.61 0.80 -16.47
CA LEU A 6 -19.48 -0.06 -16.81
C LEU A 6 -19.89 -1.55 -16.75
N ALA A 7 -20.68 -1.94 -15.76
CA ALA A 7 -21.17 -3.31 -15.63
C ALA A 7 -22.02 -3.76 -16.84
N GLN A 8 -22.87 -2.87 -17.38
CA GLN A 8 -23.64 -3.16 -18.60
C GLN A 8 -22.73 -3.29 -19.82
N LEU A 9 -21.70 -2.44 -19.94
CA LEU A 9 -20.73 -2.49 -21.03
C LEU A 9 -19.95 -3.81 -21.00
N VAL A 10 -19.51 -4.23 -19.82
CA VAL A 10 -18.79 -5.49 -19.61
C VAL A 10 -19.67 -6.71 -19.88
N ALA A 11 -20.94 -6.68 -19.42
CA ALA A 11 -21.88 -7.78 -19.60
C ALA A 11 -22.34 -8.00 -21.04
N ASN A 12 -22.14 -7.01 -21.93
CA ASN A 12 -22.52 -7.12 -23.33
C ASN A 12 -21.35 -7.57 -24.22
N PRO A 13 -21.25 -8.87 -24.59
CA PRO A 13 -20.14 -9.37 -25.41
C PRO A 13 -20.14 -8.84 -26.86
N TYR A 14 -21.25 -8.20 -27.29
CA TYR A 14 -21.40 -7.62 -28.63
C TYR A 14 -21.14 -6.11 -28.66
N ALA A 15 -20.92 -5.48 -27.50
CA ALA A 15 -20.60 -4.07 -27.45
C ALA A 15 -19.29 -3.77 -28.17
N LYS A 16 -19.34 -2.90 -29.17
CA LYS A 16 -18.14 -2.38 -29.82
C LYS A 16 -17.51 -1.35 -28.89
N LYS A 17 -16.48 -1.75 -28.15
CA LYS A 17 -15.78 -0.88 -27.22
C LYS A 17 -14.94 0.15 -27.98
N LYS A 18 -14.97 1.39 -27.50
CA LYS A 18 -14.08 2.49 -27.91
C LYS A 18 -13.33 3.03 -26.73
N TYR A 19 -12.10 3.44 -26.97
CA TYR A 19 -11.20 3.94 -25.95
C TYR A 19 -10.86 5.41 -26.22
N LEU A 20 -10.87 6.20 -25.15
CA LEU A 20 -10.41 7.59 -25.14
C LEU A 20 -9.19 7.69 -24.23
N LEU A 21 -8.16 8.37 -24.71
CA LEU A 21 -6.94 8.64 -24.02
C LEU A 21 -6.81 10.14 -23.75
N ILE A 22 -6.52 10.51 -22.53
CA ILE A 22 -6.20 11.87 -22.11
C ILE A 22 -4.82 11.83 -21.47
N VAL A 23 -3.88 12.60 -22.01
CA VAL A 23 -2.53 12.71 -21.46
C VAL A 23 -2.19 14.17 -21.21
N LYS A 24 -1.44 14.45 -20.13
CA LYS A 24 -1.09 15.80 -19.72
C LYS A 24 0.42 15.99 -19.59
N PRO A 25 1.20 15.90 -20.70
CA PRO A 25 2.63 16.16 -20.66
C PRO A 25 2.92 17.64 -20.40
N TYR A 26 4.15 17.93 -19.93
CA TYR A 26 4.61 19.29 -19.72
C TYR A 26 5.49 19.73 -20.89
N ASN A 27 5.08 20.79 -21.60
CA ASN A 27 5.89 21.38 -22.65
C ASN A 27 6.98 22.25 -22.01
N VAL A 28 8.22 21.78 -22.08
CA VAL A 28 9.37 22.45 -21.47
C VAL A 28 9.66 23.80 -22.13
N ALA A 29 9.44 23.91 -23.45
CA ALA A 29 9.73 25.14 -24.20
C ALA A 29 8.77 26.29 -23.86
N THR A 30 7.51 26.00 -23.59
CA THR A 30 6.48 26.98 -23.22
C THR A 30 6.22 27.08 -21.74
N SER A 31 6.81 26.18 -20.94
CA SER A 31 6.58 26.05 -19.49
C SER A 31 5.10 25.86 -19.12
N THR A 32 4.39 25.04 -19.88
CA THR A 32 2.95 24.80 -19.69
C THR A 32 2.61 23.31 -19.72
N GLU A 33 1.68 22.89 -18.88
CA GLU A 33 1.05 21.59 -19.01
C GLU A 33 0.07 21.61 -20.20
N LEU A 34 0.12 20.57 -21.02
CA LEU A 34 -0.78 20.39 -22.14
C LEU A 34 -1.88 19.39 -21.77
N ALA A 35 -3.07 19.53 -22.35
CA ALA A 35 -4.10 18.49 -22.32
C ALA A 35 -4.29 17.98 -23.74
N LEU A 36 -3.91 16.73 -24.00
CA LEU A 36 -3.94 16.10 -25.31
C LEU A 36 -4.95 14.94 -25.30
N TYR A 37 -5.71 14.82 -26.40
CA TYR A 37 -6.87 13.95 -26.48
C TYR A 37 -6.79 13.02 -27.68
N TYR A 38 -6.84 11.71 -27.48
CA TYR A 38 -6.68 10.70 -28.52
C TYR A 38 -7.70 9.58 -28.39
N SER A 39 -7.97 8.90 -29.50
CA SER A 39 -8.86 7.75 -29.57
C SER A 39 -8.43 6.79 -30.69
N GLY A 40 -9.05 5.59 -30.76
CA GLY A 40 -8.76 4.63 -31.82
C GLY A 40 -9.41 4.98 -33.16
N GLU A 41 -10.57 5.64 -33.17
CA GLU A 41 -11.37 5.86 -34.40
C GLU A 41 -11.83 7.34 -34.56
N GLY A 42 -11.36 8.25 -33.73
CA GLY A 42 -11.83 9.62 -33.64
C GLY A 42 -13.13 9.75 -32.82
N PHE A 43 -13.17 10.81 -32.00
CA PHE A 43 -14.36 11.15 -31.21
C PHE A 43 -14.38 12.66 -30.99
N VAL A 44 -15.57 13.26 -31.04
CA VAL A 44 -15.73 14.70 -30.77
C VAL A 44 -16.76 14.84 -29.66
N THR A 45 -16.40 15.60 -28.63
CA THR A 45 -17.30 15.89 -27.53
C THR A 45 -18.35 16.92 -27.88
N GLU A 46 -19.51 16.84 -27.22
CA GLU A 46 -20.60 17.76 -27.38
C GLU A 46 -20.32 19.13 -26.73
N PRO A 47 -21.02 20.20 -27.09
CA PRO A 47 -20.87 21.53 -26.48
C PRO A 47 -21.13 21.57 -24.97
N THR A 48 -21.87 20.59 -24.44
CA THR A 48 -22.23 20.44 -23.01
C THR A 48 -21.30 19.57 -22.23
N ASP A 49 -20.36 18.90 -22.91
CA ASP A 49 -19.39 18.01 -22.29
C ASP A 49 -18.24 18.80 -21.65
N THR A 50 -17.46 18.10 -20.86
CA THR A 50 -16.18 18.60 -20.31
C THR A 50 -15.07 17.59 -20.64
N PRO A 51 -14.15 17.95 -21.55
CA PRO A 51 -14.03 19.22 -22.31
C PRO A 51 -15.09 19.35 -23.41
N ALA A 52 -15.54 20.56 -23.70
CA ALA A 52 -16.55 20.86 -24.75
C ALA A 52 -15.90 20.95 -26.14
N ASN A 53 -16.61 20.50 -27.18
CA ASN A 53 -16.22 20.63 -28.60
C ASN A 53 -14.76 20.19 -28.87
N THR A 54 -14.29 19.15 -28.18
CA THR A 54 -12.91 18.70 -28.25
C THR A 54 -12.80 17.46 -29.13
N LEU A 55 -11.85 17.49 -30.07
CA LEU A 55 -11.51 16.34 -30.90
C LEU A 55 -10.54 15.41 -30.11
N PHE A 56 -10.91 14.15 -29.99
CA PHE A 56 -10.01 13.06 -29.67
C PHE A 56 -9.47 12.47 -30.98
N ASP A 57 -8.21 12.78 -31.31
CA ASP A 57 -7.63 12.40 -32.60
C ASP A 57 -7.42 10.88 -32.71
N ALA A 58 -7.56 10.35 -33.95
CA ALA A 58 -7.53 8.91 -34.23
C ALA A 58 -6.09 8.39 -34.35
N ARG A 59 -5.35 8.32 -33.23
CA ARG A 59 -3.96 7.86 -33.19
C ARG A 59 -3.71 6.72 -32.20
N LEU A 60 -4.67 6.33 -31.39
CA LEU A 60 -4.56 5.28 -30.41
C LEU A 60 -4.63 3.89 -31.10
N VAL A 61 -3.55 3.13 -31.08
CA VAL A 61 -3.41 1.81 -31.69
C VAL A 61 -3.68 0.69 -30.70
N GLU A 62 -2.94 0.70 -29.59
CA GLU A 62 -3.15 -0.23 -28.47
C GLU A 62 -3.57 0.59 -27.25
N PRO A 63 -4.84 0.48 -26.83
CA PRO A 63 -5.40 1.38 -25.81
C PRO A 63 -4.73 1.29 -24.46
N ILE A 64 -4.46 0.07 -23.99
CA ILE A 64 -3.73 -0.20 -22.74
C ILE A 64 -3.37 -1.67 -22.65
N SER A 65 -2.14 -1.93 -22.21
CA SER A 65 -1.71 -3.15 -21.54
C SER A 65 -1.23 -2.74 -20.17
N PHE A 66 -1.82 -3.27 -19.08
CA PHE A 66 -1.48 -2.87 -17.72
C PHE A 66 -1.55 -4.03 -16.74
N SER A 67 -0.52 -4.13 -15.90
CA SER A 67 -0.39 -5.17 -14.88
C SER A 67 -0.54 -4.57 -13.49
N ARG A 68 -1.41 -5.17 -12.67
CA ARG A 68 -1.57 -4.91 -11.24
C ARG A 68 -1.38 -6.20 -10.45
N SER A 69 -0.61 -6.17 -9.39
CA SER A 69 -0.42 -7.31 -8.49
C SER A 69 -0.41 -6.85 -7.04
N MET A 70 -0.95 -7.67 -6.14
CA MET A 70 -0.94 -7.38 -4.71
C MET A 70 0.49 -7.40 -4.14
N PHE A 71 1.36 -8.28 -4.67
CA PHE A 71 2.68 -8.54 -4.12
C PHE A 71 3.74 -8.69 -5.20
N SER A 72 4.93 -8.18 -4.91
CA SER A 72 6.07 -8.19 -5.84
C SER A 72 6.55 -9.59 -6.24
N SER A 73 6.26 -10.62 -5.45
CA SER A 73 6.70 -11.99 -5.72
C SER A 73 5.69 -12.84 -6.49
N GLY A 74 4.51 -12.31 -6.83
CA GLY A 74 3.39 -13.10 -7.38
C GLY A 74 2.89 -14.19 -6.42
N LYS A 75 3.27 -14.11 -5.13
CA LYS A 75 2.87 -15.01 -4.04
C LYS A 75 2.23 -14.19 -2.95
N ILE A 76 1.36 -14.81 -2.17
CA ILE A 76 0.73 -14.13 -1.04
C ILE A 76 1.78 -13.81 0.02
N GLY A 77 1.78 -12.53 0.44
CA GLY A 77 2.73 -11.95 1.37
C GLY A 77 3.96 -11.35 0.69
N GLY A 78 4.51 -10.31 1.28
CA GLY A 78 5.65 -9.56 0.77
C GLY A 78 5.35 -8.08 0.61
N PHE A 79 6.18 -7.40 -0.17
CA PHE A 79 6.02 -5.98 -0.45
C PHE A 79 4.97 -5.77 -1.53
N SER A 80 4.20 -4.69 -1.41
CA SER A 80 3.27 -4.25 -2.45
C SER A 80 4.03 -3.91 -3.73
N GLN A 81 3.37 -4.08 -4.87
CA GLN A 81 4.00 -3.88 -6.17
C GLN A 81 3.31 -2.78 -6.95
N PRO A 82 4.06 -1.74 -7.40
CA PRO A 82 3.54 -0.75 -8.34
C PRO A 82 3.02 -1.40 -9.62
N GLY A 83 1.91 -0.89 -10.12
CA GLY A 83 1.38 -1.27 -11.43
C GLY A 83 2.21 -0.65 -12.54
N PHE A 84 2.31 -1.37 -13.66
CA PHE A 84 3.02 -0.89 -14.86
C PHE A 84 2.34 -1.37 -16.13
N GLY A 85 2.57 -0.63 -17.21
CA GLY A 85 1.97 -0.96 -18.51
C GLY A 85 2.41 -0.04 -19.62
N GLU A 86 1.71 -0.12 -20.75
CA GLU A 86 1.99 0.72 -21.92
C GLU A 86 0.74 1.05 -22.74
N ILE A 87 0.84 2.11 -23.53
CA ILE A 87 -0.09 2.55 -24.57
C ILE A 87 0.69 2.71 -25.86
N VAL A 88 0.14 2.31 -27.01
CA VAL A 88 0.78 2.48 -28.30
C VAL A 88 0.00 3.48 -29.18
N MET A 89 0.70 4.49 -29.68
CA MET A 89 0.20 5.56 -30.54
C MET A 89 0.78 5.48 -31.94
N ALA A 90 -0.02 5.77 -32.96
CA ALA A 90 0.45 5.87 -34.35
C ALA A 90 1.19 7.19 -34.59
N ASN A 91 2.41 7.13 -35.15
CA ASN A 91 3.21 8.30 -35.53
C ASN A 91 3.92 8.18 -36.88
N ALA A 92 3.46 7.32 -37.79
CA ALA A 92 4.07 7.12 -39.10
C ALA A 92 4.14 8.39 -39.97
N ASP A 93 3.34 9.40 -39.69
CA ASP A 93 3.31 10.69 -40.36
C ASP A 93 4.18 11.77 -39.67
N GLY A 94 4.85 11.44 -38.56
CA GLY A 94 5.65 12.37 -37.73
C GLY A 94 4.82 13.44 -37.01
N GLY A 95 3.49 13.30 -36.98
CA GLY A 95 2.60 14.31 -36.39
C GLY A 95 2.68 14.47 -34.88
N LEU A 96 3.38 13.55 -34.20
CA LEU A 96 3.64 13.60 -32.75
C LEU A 96 5.15 13.77 -32.42
N ASP A 97 6.02 14.09 -33.38
CA ASP A 97 7.47 14.22 -33.17
C ASP A 97 7.80 15.30 -32.12
N ASP A 98 6.98 16.34 -32.00
CA ASP A 98 7.12 17.38 -30.97
C ASP A 98 7.09 16.83 -29.53
N TRP A 99 6.53 15.64 -29.33
CA TRP A 99 6.46 14.98 -28.02
C TRP A 99 7.82 14.65 -27.43
N ALA A 100 8.85 14.51 -28.29
CA ALA A 100 10.24 14.32 -27.85
C ALA A 100 10.76 15.51 -27.01
N GLY A 101 10.14 16.69 -27.17
CA GLY A 101 10.49 17.91 -26.41
C GLY A 101 9.69 18.10 -25.11
N TYR A 102 8.79 17.18 -24.77
CA TYR A 102 7.93 17.29 -23.58
C TYR A 102 8.49 16.45 -22.42
N ALA A 103 8.19 16.88 -21.19
CA ALA A 103 8.47 16.08 -20.00
C ALA A 103 7.26 15.17 -19.73
N TRP A 104 7.54 13.88 -19.53
CA TRP A 104 6.52 12.83 -19.39
C TRP A 104 6.51 12.18 -18.01
N ASP A 105 7.65 12.11 -17.34
CA ASP A 105 7.75 11.45 -16.02
C ASP A 105 6.83 12.11 -15.00
N GLY A 106 5.99 11.32 -14.32
CA GLY A 106 5.02 11.78 -13.34
C GLY A 106 3.82 12.54 -13.93
N ARG A 107 3.56 12.42 -15.26
CA ARG A 107 2.47 13.16 -15.90
C ARG A 107 1.19 12.32 -15.99
N SER A 108 0.05 12.98 -15.72
CA SER A 108 -1.26 12.32 -15.66
C SER A 108 -1.65 11.69 -16.99
N VAL A 109 -2.12 10.44 -16.89
CA VAL A 109 -2.70 9.66 -18.00
C VAL A 109 -4.02 9.07 -17.53
N GLU A 110 -5.09 9.30 -18.33
CA GLU A 110 -6.40 8.72 -18.11
C GLU A 110 -6.86 7.98 -19.36
N ILE A 111 -7.39 6.76 -19.17
CA ILE A 111 -8.01 5.98 -20.24
C ILE A 111 -9.45 5.68 -19.85
N ARG A 112 -10.35 5.97 -20.80
CA ARG A 112 -11.78 5.66 -20.67
C ARG A 112 -12.23 4.67 -21.72
N VAL A 113 -13.21 3.84 -21.38
CA VAL A 113 -13.87 2.91 -22.29
C VAL A 113 -15.36 3.20 -22.35
N GLY A 114 -15.92 3.20 -23.55
CA GLY A 114 -17.36 3.35 -23.79
C GLY A 114 -17.83 2.47 -24.95
N GLU A 115 -19.13 2.43 -25.21
CA GLU A 115 -19.70 1.78 -26.38
C GLU A 115 -19.68 2.73 -27.58
N ALA A 116 -19.40 2.22 -28.77
CA ALA A 116 -19.44 3.00 -30.01
C ALA A 116 -20.80 3.71 -30.19
N GLY A 117 -20.76 5.03 -30.37
CA GLY A 117 -21.97 5.87 -30.50
C GLY A 117 -22.55 6.33 -29.17
N ALA A 118 -21.88 6.07 -28.05
CA ALA A 118 -22.24 6.63 -26.76
C ALA A 118 -21.76 8.08 -26.62
N ASP A 119 -22.49 8.88 -25.84
CA ASP A 119 -22.06 10.21 -25.39
C ASP A 119 -20.92 10.09 -24.37
N LEU A 120 -20.12 11.16 -24.19
CA LEU A 120 -18.96 11.18 -23.31
C LEU A 120 -19.28 10.75 -21.86
N GLN A 121 -20.44 11.08 -21.34
CA GLN A 121 -20.89 10.70 -19.99
C GLN A 121 -20.97 9.17 -19.76
N TYR A 122 -20.98 8.37 -20.83
CA TYR A 122 -21.01 6.91 -20.81
C TYR A 122 -19.65 6.27 -21.16
N TYR A 123 -18.57 7.07 -21.09
CA TYR A 123 -17.21 6.58 -21.11
C TYR A 123 -16.68 6.51 -19.69
N PHE A 124 -16.34 5.30 -19.24
CA PHE A 124 -15.93 4.98 -17.86
C PHE A 124 -14.42 4.89 -17.79
N THR A 125 -13.84 5.47 -16.76
CA THR A 125 -12.41 5.35 -16.48
C THR A 125 -12.05 3.90 -16.20
N ILE A 126 -11.01 3.40 -16.88
CA ILE A 126 -10.45 2.06 -16.67
C ILE A 126 -8.99 2.10 -16.24
N PHE A 127 -8.37 3.26 -16.40
CA PHE A 127 -7.04 3.55 -15.90
C PHE A 127 -6.91 5.04 -15.61
N GLN A 128 -6.38 5.33 -14.44
CA GLN A 128 -5.85 6.63 -14.07
C GLN A 128 -4.54 6.42 -13.31
N GLY A 129 -3.50 7.17 -13.69
CA GLY A 129 -2.17 7.07 -13.15
C GLY A 129 -1.23 8.00 -13.91
N GLN A 130 0.04 7.61 -13.99
CA GLN A 130 1.10 8.45 -14.53
C GLN A 130 1.83 7.80 -15.70
N SER A 131 2.38 8.64 -16.61
CA SER A 131 3.42 8.21 -17.52
C SER A 131 4.76 8.16 -16.80
N HIS A 132 5.54 7.11 -17.07
CA HIS A 132 6.92 6.97 -16.60
C HIS A 132 7.91 7.51 -17.63
N SER A 133 7.74 7.11 -18.88
CA SER A 133 8.61 7.50 -19.99
C SER A 133 7.87 7.36 -21.32
N ILE A 134 8.50 7.81 -22.38
CA ILE A 134 8.01 7.68 -23.74
C ILE A 134 9.13 7.15 -24.64
N GLU A 135 8.77 6.22 -25.54
CA GLU A 135 9.66 5.62 -26.51
C GLU A 135 9.16 5.88 -27.93
N PHE A 136 10.06 6.13 -28.85
CA PHE A 136 9.77 6.40 -30.26
C PHE A 136 10.38 5.32 -31.15
N ASP A 137 9.61 4.81 -32.10
CA ASP A 137 10.12 4.12 -33.27
C ASP A 137 9.62 4.81 -34.56
N ASP A 138 9.95 4.27 -35.73
CA ASP A 138 9.60 4.89 -37.03
C ASP A 138 8.09 4.99 -37.29
N LEU A 139 7.27 4.20 -36.60
CA LEU A 139 5.83 4.09 -36.85
C LEU A 139 4.99 4.41 -35.63
N TYR A 140 5.54 4.19 -34.44
CA TYR A 140 4.77 4.24 -33.19
C TYR A 140 5.48 5.01 -32.11
N ILE A 141 4.69 5.49 -31.17
CA ILE A 141 5.15 6.00 -29.89
C ILE A 141 4.54 5.11 -28.79
N ARG A 142 5.38 4.68 -27.83
CA ARG A 142 4.95 3.96 -26.63
C ARG A 142 5.01 4.88 -25.44
N ILE A 143 3.90 5.01 -24.74
CA ILE A 143 3.84 5.70 -23.45
C ILE A 143 3.91 4.59 -22.39
N ILE A 144 4.99 4.57 -21.64
CA ILE A 144 5.18 3.63 -20.53
C ILE A 144 4.43 4.18 -19.32
N LEU A 145 3.57 3.34 -18.72
CA LEU A 145 2.69 3.71 -17.63
C LEU A 145 3.18 3.15 -16.29
N ARG A 146 2.85 3.86 -15.23
CA ARG A 146 2.90 3.39 -13.84
C ARG A 146 1.69 3.90 -13.07
N ASP A 147 1.36 3.27 -11.95
CA ASP A 147 0.42 3.83 -10.99
C ASP A 147 1.11 4.83 -10.05
N ASP A 148 0.32 5.45 -9.18
CA ASP A 148 0.80 6.51 -8.30
C ASP A 148 1.56 5.98 -7.06
N GLN A 149 1.82 4.65 -6.93
CA GLN A 149 2.68 4.10 -5.86
C GLN A 149 4.11 4.65 -5.89
N ASN A 150 4.56 5.12 -7.05
CA ASN A 150 5.87 5.75 -7.15
C ASN A 150 5.96 7.05 -6.31
N ASP A 151 4.85 7.72 -6.06
CA ASP A 151 4.81 8.94 -5.25
C ASP A 151 5.08 8.66 -3.75
N PHE A 152 5.07 7.38 -3.35
CA PHE A 152 5.49 6.93 -2.01
C PHE A 152 7.01 6.78 -1.85
N VAL A 153 7.79 6.95 -2.94
CA VAL A 153 9.26 6.96 -2.89
C VAL A 153 9.74 8.37 -2.52
N VAL A 154 9.22 8.88 -1.42
CA VAL A 154 9.59 10.17 -0.82
C VAL A 154 10.13 9.92 0.58
N ASP A 155 10.98 10.83 1.05
CA ASP A 155 11.63 10.73 2.36
C ASP A 155 10.60 10.72 3.50
N TYR A 156 10.85 9.85 4.49
CA TYR A 156 10.05 9.74 5.71
C TYR A 156 10.96 9.32 6.89
N PRO A 157 10.89 9.99 8.06
CA PRO A 157 10.25 11.29 8.29
C PRO A 157 10.90 12.42 7.47
N ASP A 158 10.10 13.38 7.01
CA ASP A 158 10.54 14.45 6.09
C ASP A 158 10.87 15.77 6.80
N THR A 159 10.42 15.95 8.05
CA THR A 159 10.72 17.13 8.87
C THR A 159 12.07 16.97 9.57
N LEU A 160 12.97 17.95 9.36
CA LEU A 160 14.33 17.91 9.86
C LEU A 160 14.57 18.93 10.99
N TYR A 161 15.48 18.61 11.91
CA TYR A 161 15.96 19.56 12.88
C TYR A 161 16.79 20.67 12.21
N ALA A 162 16.56 21.93 12.61
CA ALA A 162 17.36 23.07 12.11
C ALA A 162 18.75 23.16 12.75
N GLY A 163 18.99 22.50 13.89
CA GLY A 163 20.28 22.56 14.60
C GLY A 163 20.62 23.91 15.20
N THR A 164 19.61 24.76 15.46
CA THR A 164 19.77 26.15 15.94
C THR A 164 19.74 26.33 17.45
N GLY A 165 19.64 25.22 18.18
CA GLY A 165 19.53 25.17 19.63
C GLY A 165 18.09 25.08 20.14
N GLY A 166 17.92 24.86 21.43
CA GLY A 166 16.62 24.69 22.09
C GLY A 166 15.89 23.49 21.47
N ASN A 167 14.62 23.69 21.13
CA ASN A 167 13.76 22.64 20.57
C ASN A 167 14.12 22.19 19.15
N GLU A 168 14.98 22.93 18.45
CA GLU A 168 15.50 22.54 17.12
C GLU A 168 16.84 21.80 17.21
N GLY A 169 17.25 21.43 18.41
CA GLY A 169 18.47 20.66 18.66
C GLY A 169 19.77 21.44 18.49
N SER A 170 20.86 20.85 18.96
CA SER A 170 22.20 21.37 18.72
C SER A 170 22.61 21.24 17.24
N SER A 171 23.74 21.84 16.87
CA SER A 171 24.33 21.70 15.53
C SER A 171 24.55 20.24 15.13
N ASP A 172 24.69 19.30 16.06
CA ASP A 172 24.89 17.87 15.78
C ASP A 172 23.61 17.19 15.31
N LEU A 173 22.44 17.78 15.60
CA LEU A 173 21.13 17.30 15.10
C LEU A 173 20.73 17.98 13.78
N ALA A 174 21.48 18.98 13.30
CA ALA A 174 21.14 19.68 12.06
C ALA A 174 20.97 18.67 10.90
N ASN A 175 19.84 18.78 10.18
CA ASN A 175 19.44 17.89 9.10
C ASN A 175 19.18 16.42 9.49
N GLN A 176 19.09 16.09 10.78
CA GLN A 176 18.56 14.80 11.21
C GLN A 176 17.03 14.84 11.23
N PRO A 177 16.35 13.73 10.87
CA PRO A 177 14.89 13.70 10.90
C PRO A 177 14.35 13.80 12.32
N LYS A 178 13.23 14.50 12.47
CA LYS A 178 12.47 14.49 13.72
C LYS A 178 11.71 13.16 13.86
N PRO A 179 11.63 12.58 15.06
CA PRO A 179 11.03 11.26 15.23
C PRO A 179 9.52 11.27 14.99
N HIS A 180 9.01 10.20 14.39
CA HIS A 180 7.59 9.94 14.27
C HIS A 180 7.20 8.72 15.10
N CYS A 181 6.11 8.86 15.86
CA CYS A 181 5.59 7.85 16.77
C CYS A 181 4.08 7.69 16.54
N TYR A 182 3.63 6.50 16.17
CA TYR A 182 2.22 6.17 16.00
C TYR A 182 1.82 5.00 16.88
N GLY A 183 0.59 5.04 17.40
CA GLY A 183 0.06 4.01 18.26
C GLY A 183 0.83 3.87 19.58
N GLU A 184 0.89 2.66 20.15
CA GLU A 184 1.51 2.41 21.45
C GLU A 184 2.89 1.74 21.27
N VAL A 185 3.94 2.49 21.54
CA VAL A 185 5.34 2.06 21.40
C VAL A 185 6.02 1.88 22.75
N TYR A 186 6.97 0.96 22.80
CA TYR A 186 7.63 0.56 24.05
C TYR A 186 9.14 0.70 23.94
N ASN A 187 9.73 1.20 25.02
CA ASN A 187 11.17 1.32 25.22
C ASN A 187 11.87 2.02 24.04
N ILE A 188 11.30 3.11 23.53
CA ILE A 188 11.95 3.92 22.51
C ILE A 188 13.11 4.71 23.11
N GLU A 189 14.15 4.98 22.29
CA GLU A 189 15.19 5.94 22.62
C GLU A 189 14.81 7.32 22.07
N PRO A 190 14.38 8.26 22.92
CA PRO A 190 13.96 9.59 22.50
C PRO A 190 15.15 10.43 22.05
N VAL A 191 14.92 11.44 21.22
CA VAL A 191 15.96 12.37 20.76
C VAL A 191 16.19 13.46 21.80
N LEU A 192 17.43 13.59 22.31
CA LEU A 192 17.81 14.69 23.21
C LEU A 192 17.97 15.99 22.40
N VAL A 193 16.96 16.84 22.42
CA VAL A 193 16.94 18.09 21.62
C VAL A 193 17.61 19.26 22.33
N ASP A 194 17.49 19.36 23.66
CA ASP A 194 18.15 20.38 24.47
C ASP A 194 18.91 19.73 25.63
N SER A 195 20.21 19.62 25.48
CA SER A 195 21.08 19.00 26.48
C SER A 195 21.27 19.90 27.73
N ALA A 196 21.09 21.21 27.63
CA ALA A 196 21.22 22.12 28.74
C ALA A 196 20.03 22.03 29.70
N ASN A 197 18.83 21.77 29.15
CA ASN A 197 17.59 21.66 29.91
C ASN A 197 17.04 20.23 29.96
N TYR A 198 17.76 19.22 29.41
CA TYR A 198 17.38 17.83 29.39
C TYR A 198 16.02 17.57 28.73
N VAL A 199 15.75 18.25 27.59
CA VAL A 199 14.50 18.09 26.82
C VAL A 199 14.67 16.97 25.79
N TYR A 200 13.74 16.04 25.82
CA TYR A 200 13.69 14.89 24.89
C TYR A 200 12.45 14.94 24.02
N GLN A 201 12.59 14.64 22.74
CA GLN A 201 11.48 14.54 21.78
C GLN A 201 11.23 13.09 21.39
N VAL A 202 9.93 12.71 21.37
CA VAL A 202 9.46 11.36 21.00
C VAL A 202 8.64 11.37 19.72
N HIS A 203 8.10 12.54 19.31
CA HIS A 203 7.29 12.72 18.12
C HIS A 203 7.34 14.17 17.64
N ASP A 204 7.24 14.39 16.34
CA ASP A 204 7.10 15.74 15.78
C ASP A 204 5.61 16.11 15.70
N GLY A 205 5.09 16.66 16.79
CA GLY A 205 3.69 17.07 16.92
C GLY A 205 2.99 16.56 18.18
N PRO A 206 1.66 16.69 18.24
CA PRO A 206 0.88 16.31 19.42
C PRO A 206 0.77 14.76 19.53
N ILE A 207 0.85 14.29 20.79
CA ILE A 207 0.73 12.88 21.15
C ILE A 207 -0.39 12.65 22.17
N GLU A 208 -0.83 11.39 22.28
CA GLU A 208 -1.84 10.98 23.27
C GLU A 208 -1.26 10.98 24.69
N ALA A 209 -0.11 10.33 24.91
CA ALA A 209 0.51 10.24 26.23
C ALA A 209 1.97 9.82 26.17
N ILE A 210 2.74 10.19 27.19
CA ILE A 210 3.98 9.53 27.59
C ILE A 210 3.63 8.63 28.77
N SER A 211 3.51 7.33 28.54
CA SER A 211 3.00 6.36 29.51
C SER A 211 4.01 6.10 30.62
N ALA A 212 5.31 6.09 30.30
CA ALA A 212 6.40 5.97 31.25
C ALA A 212 7.71 6.51 30.66
N VAL A 213 8.61 6.97 31.51
CA VAL A 213 10.01 7.30 31.19
C VAL A 213 10.89 6.48 32.09
N TYR A 214 11.97 5.93 31.54
CA TYR A 214 12.91 5.08 32.26
C TYR A 214 14.33 5.62 32.16
N GLN A 215 15.12 5.37 33.20
CA GLN A 215 16.55 5.57 33.22
C GLN A 215 17.23 4.25 33.56
N GLY A 216 18.04 3.70 32.64
CA GLY A 216 18.66 2.39 32.82
C GLY A 216 17.65 1.27 33.11
N GLY A 217 16.43 1.36 32.57
CA GLY A 217 15.33 0.42 32.78
C GLY A 217 14.49 0.67 34.04
N VAL A 218 14.88 1.62 34.91
CA VAL A 218 14.10 2.01 36.11
C VAL A 218 13.13 3.12 35.78
N ALA A 219 11.86 2.92 36.13
CA ALA A 219 10.80 3.91 35.88
C ALA A 219 11.01 5.18 36.71
N LEU A 220 10.92 6.32 36.07
CA LEU A 220 10.92 7.64 36.66
C LEU A 220 9.50 8.07 37.04
N THR A 221 9.37 8.97 38.02
CA THR A 221 8.08 9.45 38.54
C THR A 221 7.68 10.77 37.87
N LEU A 222 6.53 10.77 37.21
CA LEU A 222 5.96 11.98 36.60
C LEU A 222 5.79 13.09 37.65
N THR A 223 6.07 14.32 37.27
CA THR A 223 6.07 15.55 38.07
C THR A 223 7.20 15.67 39.11
N THR A 224 7.82 14.55 39.50
CA THR A 224 8.98 14.53 40.40
C THR A 224 10.29 14.49 39.63
N ASP A 225 10.42 13.54 38.71
CA ASP A 225 11.65 13.31 37.97
C ASP A 225 11.58 13.85 36.53
N TYR A 226 10.38 14.01 35.97
CA TYR A 226 10.17 14.60 34.65
C TYR A 226 8.80 15.28 34.52
N THR A 227 8.69 16.14 33.52
CA THR A 227 7.44 16.80 33.08
C THR A 227 7.20 16.51 31.62
N VAL A 228 5.95 16.59 31.13
CA VAL A 228 5.55 16.30 29.76
C VAL A 228 4.97 17.52 29.04
N ASP A 229 5.27 17.64 27.75
CA ASP A 229 4.63 18.54 26.80
C ASP A 229 4.02 17.70 25.66
N LEU A 230 2.76 17.30 25.85
CA LEU A 230 2.05 16.42 24.93
C LEU A 230 1.71 17.12 23.61
N SER A 231 1.65 18.44 23.58
CA SER A 231 1.35 19.21 22.37
C SER A 231 2.51 19.25 21.38
N ASN A 232 3.73 19.05 21.88
CA ASN A 232 4.95 19.03 21.08
C ASN A 232 5.69 17.68 21.12
N GLY A 233 5.05 16.63 21.65
CA GLY A 233 5.65 15.29 21.72
C GLY A 233 6.96 15.23 22.50
N ARG A 234 7.02 15.87 23.67
CA ARG A 234 8.26 16.05 24.44
C ARG A 234 8.10 15.77 25.93
N PHE A 235 9.24 15.51 26.57
CA PHE A 235 9.35 15.56 28.04
C PHE A 235 10.68 16.17 28.46
N THR A 236 10.73 16.66 29.69
CA THR A 236 11.91 17.32 30.27
C THR A 236 12.24 16.66 31.60
N LEU A 237 13.49 16.21 31.78
CA LEU A 237 13.96 15.67 33.04
C LEU A 237 14.26 16.83 34.01
N VAL A 238 13.99 16.62 35.32
CA VAL A 238 14.29 17.55 36.37
C VAL A 238 15.80 17.59 36.72
N ALA A 239 16.50 16.47 36.52
CA ALA A 239 17.92 16.33 36.78
C ALA A 239 18.69 15.71 35.60
N ALA A 240 20.01 15.93 35.59
CA ALA A 240 20.87 15.32 34.56
C ALA A 240 20.73 13.81 34.55
N PRO A 241 20.57 13.17 33.38
CA PRO A 241 20.49 11.72 33.27
C PRO A 241 21.84 11.07 33.66
N THR A 242 21.77 9.95 34.38
CA THR A 242 22.96 9.15 34.79
C THR A 242 23.03 7.84 34.00
N GLY A 243 22.05 7.53 33.15
CA GLY A 243 21.95 6.33 32.32
C GLY A 243 21.17 6.58 31.05
N ILE A 244 20.96 5.51 30.27
CA ILE A 244 20.18 5.57 29.04
C ILE A 244 18.72 5.91 29.39
N ILE A 245 18.17 6.90 28.69
CA ILE A 245 16.77 7.30 28.82
C ILE A 245 15.97 6.61 27.73
N THR A 246 14.88 5.94 28.15
CA THR A 246 13.90 5.37 27.24
C THR A 246 12.48 5.74 27.67
N ALA A 247 11.51 5.58 26.79
CA ALA A 247 10.11 5.89 27.07
C ALA A 247 9.13 4.91 26.44
N ASP A 248 7.97 4.73 27.10
CA ASP A 248 6.78 4.13 26.52
C ASP A 248 5.82 5.26 26.16
N VAL A 249 5.32 5.27 24.94
CA VAL A 249 4.58 6.41 24.39
C VAL A 249 3.31 5.93 23.65
N LYS A 250 2.21 6.66 23.86
CA LYS A 250 1.07 6.64 22.96
C LYS A 250 1.22 7.82 22.00
N GLY A 251 1.48 7.53 20.73
CA GLY A 251 1.98 8.47 19.74
C GLY A 251 0.96 9.44 19.18
N SER A 252 1.09 9.71 17.90
CA SER A 252 0.43 10.77 17.13
C SER A 252 -1.06 10.95 17.43
N LYS A 253 -1.45 12.22 17.65
CA LYS A 253 -2.82 12.63 17.94
C LYS A 253 -3.21 13.90 17.13
N PRO A 254 -3.14 13.87 15.81
CA PRO A 254 -3.47 15.01 14.97
C PRO A 254 -4.94 15.43 15.17
N GLY A 255 -5.19 16.73 15.29
CA GLY A 255 -6.55 17.25 15.46
C GLY A 255 -7.30 16.72 16.70
N GLY A 256 -6.61 16.10 17.66
CA GLY A 256 -7.20 15.49 18.85
C GLY A 256 -7.63 14.05 18.71
N THR A 257 -7.39 13.40 17.58
CA THR A 257 -7.69 11.98 17.32
C THR A 257 -6.43 11.14 17.48
N TYR A 258 -6.44 10.18 18.39
CA TYR A 258 -5.33 9.25 18.58
C TYR A 258 -5.35 8.17 17.49
N LEU A 259 -4.20 7.99 16.81
CA LEU A 259 -4.05 7.05 15.70
C LEU A 259 -3.36 5.80 16.20
N GLU A 260 -4.04 4.65 16.13
CA GLU A 260 -3.49 3.39 16.64
C GLU A 260 -3.73 2.19 15.71
N SER A 261 -4.69 2.25 14.79
CA SER A 261 -4.95 1.16 13.84
C SER A 261 -4.08 1.28 12.57
N ALA A 262 -3.92 0.17 11.84
CA ALA A 262 -3.20 0.18 10.57
C ALA A 262 -3.84 1.13 9.54
N ALA A 263 -5.17 1.13 9.45
CA ALA A 263 -5.91 1.97 8.52
C ALA A 263 -5.70 3.46 8.81
N ASP A 264 -5.85 3.88 10.08
CA ASP A 264 -5.68 5.27 10.49
C ASP A 264 -4.26 5.77 10.28
N ILE A 265 -3.27 4.94 10.65
CA ILE A 265 -1.86 5.32 10.54
C ILE A 265 -1.45 5.44 9.06
N ILE A 266 -1.82 4.46 8.21
CA ILE A 266 -1.54 4.50 6.77
C ILE A 266 -2.21 5.72 6.13
N GLN A 267 -3.48 5.97 6.42
CA GLN A 267 -4.18 7.15 5.90
C GLN A 267 -3.41 8.42 6.23
N HIS A 268 -3.07 8.63 7.49
CA HIS A 268 -2.38 9.85 7.93
C HIS A 268 -0.99 10.00 7.28
N ILE A 269 -0.19 8.93 7.23
CA ILE A 269 1.14 8.99 6.61
C ILE A 269 1.03 9.39 5.12
N VAL A 270 0.06 8.85 4.39
CA VAL A 270 -0.13 9.15 2.97
C VAL A 270 -0.65 10.56 2.76
N GLU A 271 -1.54 11.07 3.62
CA GLU A 271 -2.01 12.46 3.55
C GLU A 271 -0.91 13.47 3.88
N ASP A 272 -0.14 13.21 4.94
CA ASP A 272 0.80 14.19 5.50
C ASP A 272 2.14 14.22 4.75
N HIS A 273 2.61 13.06 4.23
CA HIS A 273 3.94 12.92 3.65
C HIS A 273 3.96 12.62 2.14
N ALA A 274 2.87 12.08 1.57
CA ALA A 274 2.81 11.78 0.13
C ALA A 274 1.91 12.73 -0.66
N GLY A 275 1.23 13.67 0.01
CA GLY A 275 0.45 14.74 -0.62
C GLY A 275 -0.91 14.33 -1.17
N PHE A 276 -1.44 13.18 -0.79
CA PHE A 276 -2.79 12.73 -1.13
C PHE A 276 -3.82 13.36 -0.20
N THR A 277 -5.07 13.48 -0.65
CA THR A 277 -6.15 14.13 0.10
C THR A 277 -7.30 13.17 0.37
N TYR A 278 -7.59 12.92 1.64
CA TYR A 278 -8.77 12.13 2.03
C TYR A 278 -10.04 13.00 2.01
N PRO A 279 -11.21 12.51 1.54
CA PRO A 279 -11.45 11.20 0.90
C PRO A 279 -11.20 11.20 -0.62
N GLY A 280 -10.73 12.33 -1.18
CA GLY A 280 -10.66 12.58 -2.61
C GLY A 280 -9.85 11.52 -3.37
N ASP A 281 -8.68 11.16 -2.87
CA ASP A 281 -7.73 10.27 -3.53
C ASP A 281 -7.76 8.83 -2.96
N PHE A 282 -8.71 8.53 -2.05
CA PHE A 282 -8.78 7.25 -1.34
C PHE A 282 -10.01 6.43 -1.72
N ASP A 283 -9.89 5.12 -1.84
CA ASP A 283 -11.00 4.17 -1.76
C ASP A 283 -11.41 3.99 -0.28
N THR A 284 -12.25 4.88 0.21
CA THR A 284 -12.67 4.91 1.62
C THR A 284 -13.35 3.62 2.08
N ALA A 285 -13.95 2.88 1.15
CA ALA A 285 -14.58 1.59 1.48
C ALA A 285 -13.52 0.54 1.83
N SER A 286 -12.37 0.55 1.15
CA SER A 286 -11.26 -0.35 1.45
C SER A 286 -10.65 -0.09 2.83
N PHE A 287 -10.51 1.17 3.23
CA PHE A 287 -10.04 1.57 4.58
C PHE A 287 -11.02 1.13 5.66
N THR A 288 -12.33 1.37 5.46
CA THR A 288 -13.37 0.90 6.38
C THR A 288 -13.38 -0.62 6.51
N ALA A 289 -13.16 -1.34 5.41
CA ALA A 289 -13.08 -2.80 5.41
C ALA A 289 -11.84 -3.31 6.17
N LEU A 290 -10.69 -2.67 6.01
CA LEU A 290 -9.46 -3.00 6.74
C LEU A 290 -9.64 -2.76 8.24
N GLU A 291 -10.19 -1.61 8.64
CA GLU A 291 -10.47 -1.27 10.03
C GLU A 291 -11.45 -2.26 10.67
N THR A 292 -12.49 -2.67 9.95
CA THR A 292 -13.42 -3.72 10.40
C THR A 292 -12.74 -5.08 10.57
N ALA A 293 -11.80 -5.42 9.68
CA ALA A 293 -11.08 -6.69 9.72
C ALA A 293 -9.99 -6.73 10.79
N ASN A 294 -9.37 -5.60 11.10
CA ASN A 294 -8.33 -5.47 12.11
C ASN A 294 -8.15 -4.02 12.58
N SER A 295 -8.77 -3.68 13.70
CA SER A 295 -8.64 -2.41 14.42
C SER A 295 -7.65 -2.49 15.59
N SER A 296 -6.74 -3.47 15.58
CA SER A 296 -5.80 -3.66 16.70
C SER A 296 -4.78 -2.54 16.75
N ALA A 297 -4.45 -2.11 17.98
CA ALA A 297 -3.42 -1.11 18.19
C ALA A 297 -2.06 -1.62 17.73
N LEU A 298 -1.37 -0.78 16.99
CA LEU A 298 0.02 -0.93 16.56
C LEU A 298 0.94 -0.01 17.36
N GLY A 299 2.25 -0.17 17.19
CA GLY A 299 3.25 0.72 17.74
C GLY A 299 4.39 0.92 16.75
N VAL A 300 4.41 2.04 16.04
CA VAL A 300 5.42 2.38 15.01
C VAL A 300 6.24 3.57 15.49
N TYR A 301 7.55 3.43 15.48
CA TYR A 301 8.48 4.51 15.83
C TYR A 301 9.62 4.55 14.81
N ASP A 302 9.74 5.69 14.14
CA ASP A 302 10.78 5.97 13.16
C ASP A 302 11.51 7.26 13.52
N ARG A 303 12.83 7.20 13.60
CA ARG A 303 13.74 8.33 13.86
C ARG A 303 14.83 8.45 12.80
N ASP A 304 14.98 7.43 11.98
CA ASP A 304 15.95 7.40 10.89
C ASP A 304 15.19 7.57 9.57
N MET A 305 15.80 8.24 8.61
CA MET A 305 15.19 8.50 7.31
C MET A 305 15.01 7.19 6.52
N THR A 306 13.83 6.99 5.98
CA THR A 306 13.42 5.90 5.09
C THR A 306 12.50 6.47 4.02
N THR A 307 11.61 5.69 3.42
CA THR A 307 10.58 6.18 2.49
C THR A 307 9.18 5.91 3.02
N VAL A 308 8.19 6.66 2.53
CA VAL A 308 6.77 6.37 2.80
C VAL A 308 6.45 4.93 2.41
N ALA A 309 6.90 4.46 1.23
CA ALA A 309 6.71 3.07 0.79
C ALA A 309 7.22 2.04 1.81
N ASP A 310 8.44 2.23 2.36
CA ASP A 310 9.02 1.31 3.34
C ASP A 310 8.20 1.25 4.64
N VAL A 311 7.69 2.38 5.12
CA VAL A 311 6.87 2.38 6.34
C VAL A 311 5.49 1.79 6.09
N LEU A 312 4.86 2.08 4.95
CA LEU A 312 3.58 1.47 4.57
C LEU A 312 3.70 -0.06 4.46
N ASP A 313 4.75 -0.57 3.80
CA ASP A 313 5.00 -2.00 3.68
C ASP A 313 5.13 -2.67 5.05
N ARG A 314 5.85 -2.06 6.00
CA ARG A 314 5.99 -2.59 7.36
C ARG A 314 4.66 -2.61 8.13
N ILE A 315 3.86 -1.56 8.01
CA ILE A 315 2.56 -1.46 8.69
C ILE A 315 1.57 -2.45 8.09
N ILE A 316 1.41 -2.48 6.76
CA ILE A 316 0.41 -3.33 6.11
C ILE A 316 0.74 -4.82 6.27
N ASN A 317 2.02 -5.20 6.29
CA ASN A 317 2.45 -6.56 6.55
C ASN A 317 2.10 -7.04 7.96
N THR A 318 2.04 -6.13 8.95
CA THR A 318 1.60 -6.45 10.32
C THR A 318 0.21 -7.07 10.34
N VAL A 319 -0.69 -6.57 9.51
CA VAL A 319 -2.09 -7.05 9.43
C VAL A 319 -2.30 -8.07 8.30
N GLY A 320 -1.23 -8.52 7.64
CA GLY A 320 -1.30 -9.47 6.52
C GLY A 320 -2.07 -8.91 5.33
N GLY A 321 -1.83 -7.63 5.03
CA GLY A 321 -2.52 -6.88 3.99
C GLY A 321 -1.66 -6.55 2.78
N PHE A 322 -2.20 -5.70 1.92
CA PHE A 322 -1.57 -5.09 0.76
C PHE A 322 -2.13 -3.68 0.55
N TYR A 323 -1.46 -2.88 -0.24
CA TYR A 323 -1.95 -1.58 -0.71
C TYR A 323 -1.63 -1.41 -2.21
N GLY A 324 -2.25 -0.41 -2.82
CA GLY A 324 -2.04 -0.08 -4.23
C GLY A 324 -3.07 0.93 -4.72
N PHE A 325 -3.17 1.08 -6.04
CA PHE A 325 -4.14 1.97 -6.66
C PHE A 325 -5.14 1.18 -7.50
N ASP A 326 -6.40 1.57 -7.43
CA ASP A 326 -7.43 0.99 -8.27
C ASP A 326 -7.43 1.62 -9.68
N ARG A 327 -8.42 1.27 -10.52
CA ARG A 327 -8.53 1.78 -11.90
C ARG A 327 -8.83 3.27 -11.97
N ASP A 328 -9.50 3.80 -10.94
CA ASP A 328 -9.87 5.21 -10.86
C ASP A 328 -8.76 6.07 -10.23
N GLY A 329 -7.56 5.49 -10.02
CA GLY A 329 -6.43 6.16 -9.37
C GLY A 329 -6.66 6.43 -7.88
N LYS A 330 -7.50 5.63 -7.21
CA LYS A 330 -7.75 5.75 -5.77
C LYS A 330 -6.83 4.82 -4.99
N PHE A 331 -6.19 5.38 -3.97
CA PHE A 331 -5.37 4.61 -3.04
C PHE A 331 -6.25 3.67 -2.23
N GLN A 332 -5.95 2.39 -2.29
CA GLN A 332 -6.70 1.33 -1.63
C GLN A 332 -5.78 0.49 -0.73
N VAL A 333 -6.36 -0.05 0.32
CA VAL A 333 -5.73 -1.03 1.21
C VAL A 333 -6.61 -2.27 1.29
N GLY A 334 -6.02 -3.39 1.61
CA GLY A 334 -6.79 -4.62 1.76
C GLY A 334 -6.08 -5.64 2.63
N ARG A 335 -6.81 -6.68 3.02
CA ARG A 335 -6.31 -7.81 3.79
C ARG A 335 -6.60 -9.09 3.06
N VAL A 336 -5.62 -9.99 3.01
CA VAL A 336 -5.81 -11.30 2.38
C VAL A 336 -6.59 -12.20 3.31
N GLU A 337 -7.74 -12.69 2.81
CA GLU A 337 -8.62 -13.63 3.51
C GLU A 337 -8.91 -14.84 2.62
N LEU A 338 -9.43 -15.93 3.22
CA LEU A 338 -9.90 -17.07 2.43
C LEU A 338 -10.97 -16.63 1.42
N PRO A 339 -10.98 -17.18 0.20
CA PRO A 339 -12.05 -16.90 -0.76
C PRO A 339 -13.36 -17.53 -0.29
N THR A 340 -14.27 -16.70 0.21
CA THR A 340 -15.59 -17.12 0.73
C THR A 340 -16.67 -16.15 0.27
N GLY A 341 -17.93 -16.57 0.33
CA GLY A 341 -19.07 -15.75 -0.03
C GLY A 341 -19.50 -15.89 -1.50
N ALA A 342 -20.19 -14.88 -2.01
CA ALA A 342 -20.56 -14.81 -3.42
C ALA A 342 -19.33 -14.44 -4.26
N ALA A 343 -19.28 -14.94 -5.50
CA ALA A 343 -18.24 -14.55 -6.44
C ALA A 343 -18.62 -13.23 -7.12
N ASP A 344 -17.63 -12.34 -7.26
CA ASP A 344 -17.74 -11.08 -7.99
C ASP A 344 -17.75 -11.32 -9.50
N ALA A 345 -17.10 -12.41 -9.96
CA ALA A 345 -17.15 -12.89 -11.33
C ALA A 345 -17.07 -14.42 -11.37
N GLU A 346 -17.66 -15.02 -12.43
CA GLU A 346 -17.58 -16.46 -12.68
C GLU A 346 -16.96 -16.72 -14.07
N PHE A 347 -16.01 -17.66 -14.14
CA PHE A 347 -15.35 -18.05 -15.38
C PHE A 347 -15.47 -19.56 -15.58
N ASP A 348 -15.79 -19.95 -16.80
CA ASP A 348 -15.90 -21.34 -17.20
C ASP A 348 -15.22 -21.63 -18.57
N SER A 349 -15.39 -22.82 -19.09
CA SER A 349 -14.79 -23.23 -20.37
C SER A 349 -15.26 -22.42 -21.59
N THR A 350 -16.26 -21.56 -21.46
CA THR A 350 -16.75 -20.71 -22.57
C THR A 350 -15.97 -19.41 -22.68
N ASN A 351 -15.40 -18.93 -21.56
CA ASN A 351 -14.65 -17.68 -21.50
C ASN A 351 -13.17 -17.85 -21.10
N ILE A 352 -12.76 -19.01 -20.59
CA ILE A 352 -11.35 -19.33 -20.33
C ILE A 352 -10.68 -19.79 -21.62
N ILE A 353 -9.65 -19.08 -22.06
CA ILE A 353 -8.80 -19.41 -23.21
C ILE A 353 -7.73 -20.40 -22.78
N GLU A 354 -7.04 -20.10 -21.69
CA GLU A 354 -5.96 -20.91 -21.13
C GLU A 354 -6.07 -20.99 -19.61
N ILE A 355 -5.72 -22.14 -19.05
CA ILE A 355 -5.60 -22.35 -17.61
C ILE A 355 -4.34 -23.12 -17.28
N THR A 356 -3.50 -22.54 -16.44
CA THR A 356 -2.27 -23.16 -15.95
C THR A 356 -2.33 -23.28 -14.43
N ARG A 357 -2.14 -24.52 -13.92
CA ARG A 357 -1.95 -24.73 -12.49
C ARG A 357 -0.50 -24.47 -12.13
N MET A 358 -0.26 -23.45 -11.34
CA MET A 358 1.07 -23.06 -10.90
C MET A 358 1.53 -23.88 -9.67
N ALA A 359 2.81 -23.78 -9.33
CA ALA A 359 3.34 -24.42 -8.13
C ALA A 359 2.73 -23.80 -6.87
N SER A 360 2.15 -24.63 -6.03
CA SER A 360 1.61 -24.23 -4.73
C SER A 360 2.71 -24.18 -3.68
N ALA A 361 2.64 -23.24 -2.76
CA ALA A 361 3.55 -23.19 -1.62
C ALA A 361 3.34 -24.39 -0.67
N VAL A 362 4.42 -24.82 -0.02
CA VAL A 362 4.33 -25.81 1.05
C VAL A 362 3.62 -25.18 2.26
N PRO A 363 2.62 -25.84 2.85
CA PRO A 363 1.95 -25.34 4.03
C PRO A 363 2.90 -25.08 5.19
N ASN A 364 2.57 -24.09 6.03
CA ASN A 364 3.32 -23.78 7.25
C ASN A 364 2.74 -24.52 8.45
N TYR A 365 3.58 -25.20 9.24
CA TYR A 365 3.16 -25.90 10.46
C TYR A 365 3.05 -24.97 11.67
N GLN A 366 3.65 -23.80 11.60
CA GLN A 366 3.73 -22.83 12.69
C GLN A 366 3.72 -21.41 12.11
N VAL A 367 3.10 -20.50 12.85
CA VAL A 367 3.18 -19.05 12.61
C VAL A 367 3.66 -18.39 13.90
N ARG A 368 4.64 -17.51 13.79
CA ARG A 368 5.18 -16.69 14.86
C ARG A 368 4.95 -15.24 14.52
N VAL A 369 4.29 -14.52 15.42
CA VAL A 369 3.97 -13.09 15.25
C VAL A 369 4.57 -12.33 16.42
N ASP A 370 5.41 -11.37 16.10
CA ASP A 370 6.01 -10.48 17.08
C ASP A 370 4.95 -9.51 17.63
N TYR A 371 5.14 -9.05 18.85
CA TYR A 371 4.37 -7.95 19.41
C TYR A 371 5.19 -7.19 20.46
N LYS A 372 4.71 -6.04 20.88
CA LYS A 372 5.38 -5.20 21.87
C LYS A 372 6.87 -5.01 21.53
N LYS A 373 7.11 -4.52 20.30
CA LYS A 373 8.48 -4.29 19.80
C LYS A 373 9.27 -3.40 20.76
N ASN A 374 10.48 -3.86 21.06
CA ASN A 374 11.45 -3.12 21.86
C ASN A 374 12.34 -2.30 20.92
N TYR A 375 12.17 -0.99 20.91
CA TYR A 375 12.91 -0.12 20.01
C TYR A 375 14.34 0.22 20.49
N ARG A 376 14.67 -0.11 21.74
CA ARG A 376 16.02 0.01 22.29
C ARG A 376 16.42 -1.26 23.02
N VAL A 377 16.97 -2.23 22.31
CA VAL A 377 17.58 -3.40 22.94
C VAL A 377 18.79 -2.98 23.77
N MET A 378 18.82 -3.36 25.03
CA MET A 378 19.84 -2.96 26.00
C MET A 378 20.81 -4.10 26.29
N ASN A 379 22.06 -3.74 26.64
CA ASN A 379 23.07 -4.65 27.12
C ASN A 379 23.12 -4.63 28.66
N GLU A 380 23.82 -5.62 29.26
CA GLU A 380 24.00 -5.74 30.70
C GLU A 380 24.61 -4.47 31.37
N SER A 381 25.46 -3.74 30.65
CA SER A 381 26.06 -2.48 31.11
C SER A 381 25.12 -1.28 31.13
N ASP A 382 23.98 -1.40 30.46
CA ASP A 382 23.01 -0.30 30.28
C ASP A 382 21.98 -0.27 31.42
N PHE A 383 21.95 -1.37 32.24
CA PHE A 383 20.95 -1.52 33.29
C PHE A 383 21.37 -0.90 34.60
N ASP A 384 20.39 -0.34 35.30
CA ASP A 384 20.51 -0.07 36.72
C ASP A 384 20.49 -1.39 37.53
N ALA A 385 21.24 -1.45 38.62
CA ALA A 385 21.33 -2.66 39.44
C ALA A 385 20.00 -3.07 40.12
N SER A 386 19.03 -2.16 40.17
CA SER A 386 17.73 -2.39 40.84
C SER A 386 16.64 -3.00 39.94
N ILE A 387 16.89 -3.17 38.64
CA ILE A 387 15.85 -3.73 37.75
C ILE A 387 15.56 -5.19 38.06
N THR A 388 14.30 -5.61 37.90
CA THR A 388 13.87 -6.98 38.07
C THR A 388 14.35 -7.89 36.93
N SER A 389 14.41 -9.20 37.15
CA SER A 389 14.74 -10.17 36.08
C SER A 389 13.73 -10.09 34.91
N ALA A 390 12.45 -9.91 35.21
CA ALA A 390 11.42 -9.82 34.17
C ALA A 390 11.59 -8.57 33.28
N GLN A 391 11.98 -7.43 33.87
CA GLN A 391 12.31 -6.22 33.09
C GLN A 391 13.56 -6.45 32.24
N ARG A 392 14.60 -7.05 32.81
CA ARG A 392 15.82 -7.39 32.09
C ARG A 392 15.54 -8.33 30.92
N ASP A 393 14.74 -9.39 31.13
CA ASP A 393 14.37 -10.35 30.08
C ASP A 393 13.66 -9.68 28.88
N TYR A 394 12.83 -8.65 29.13
CA TYR A 394 12.22 -7.88 28.05
C TYR A 394 13.24 -6.95 27.37
N LEU A 395 14.05 -6.23 28.12
CA LEU A 395 14.94 -5.19 27.59
C LEU A 395 16.09 -5.76 26.72
N VAL A 396 16.42 -7.05 26.82
CA VAL A 396 17.48 -7.70 26.01
C VAL A 396 16.99 -8.35 24.72
N ARG A 397 15.68 -8.34 24.42
CA ARG A 397 15.10 -8.93 23.22
C ARG A 397 14.42 -7.88 22.35
N ASP A 398 14.28 -8.18 21.05
CA ASP A 398 13.68 -7.26 20.08
C ASP A 398 12.16 -7.12 20.22
N ALA A 399 11.49 -8.20 20.62
CA ALA A 399 10.02 -8.24 20.78
C ALA A 399 9.61 -9.44 21.65
N ASP A 400 8.37 -9.43 22.09
CA ASP A 400 7.65 -10.61 22.55
C ASP A 400 7.03 -11.35 21.34
N ILE A 401 6.74 -12.66 21.47
CA ILE A 401 6.29 -13.50 20.34
C ILE A 401 5.09 -14.33 20.76
N GLU A 402 4.04 -14.29 19.92
CA GLU A 402 2.92 -15.22 19.98
C GLU A 402 3.05 -16.29 18.89
N ILE A 403 2.66 -17.54 19.23
CA ILE A 403 2.88 -18.69 18.35
C ILE A 403 1.60 -19.50 18.20
N ALA A 404 1.21 -19.73 16.96
CA ALA A 404 0.18 -20.71 16.60
C ALA A 404 0.82 -21.91 15.90
N THR A 405 0.48 -23.15 16.27
CA THR A 405 1.14 -24.36 15.79
C THR A 405 0.14 -25.48 15.47
N ASP A 406 0.39 -26.19 14.35
CA ASP A 406 -0.27 -27.42 13.97
C ASP A 406 0.77 -28.41 13.42
N THR A 407 1.34 -29.23 14.31
CA THR A 407 2.42 -30.18 13.96
C THR A 407 1.96 -31.33 13.06
N ALA A 408 0.65 -31.60 12.96
CA ALA A 408 0.12 -32.63 12.08
C ALA A 408 0.45 -32.38 10.60
N ILE A 409 0.71 -31.12 10.23
CA ILE A 409 1.08 -30.69 8.89
C ILE A 409 2.43 -31.28 8.47
N GLN A 410 3.36 -31.50 9.40
CA GLN A 410 4.68 -32.04 9.08
C GLN A 410 4.64 -33.51 8.64
N THR A 411 3.55 -34.23 8.90
CA THR A 411 3.40 -35.63 8.44
C THR A 411 3.27 -35.70 6.91
N PRO A 412 2.31 -34.99 6.25
CA PRO A 412 2.24 -34.96 4.79
C PRO A 412 3.29 -34.02 4.15
N TYR A 413 3.81 -33.04 4.89
CA TYR A 413 4.75 -32.03 4.38
C TYR A 413 5.99 -31.95 5.29
N PRO A 414 6.94 -32.91 5.17
CA PRO A 414 8.10 -32.96 6.08
C PRO A 414 9.03 -31.75 5.98
N ASN A 415 8.96 -30.99 4.86
CA ASN A 415 9.73 -29.76 4.67
C ASN A 415 8.94 -28.50 5.07
N SER A 416 7.83 -28.64 5.79
CA SER A 416 7.06 -27.52 6.32
C SER A 416 7.90 -26.72 7.32
N ILE A 417 7.92 -25.41 7.18
CA ILE A 417 8.66 -24.48 8.03
C ILE A 417 7.73 -23.54 8.78
N ALA A 418 8.25 -22.85 9.79
CA ALA A 418 7.53 -21.77 10.44
C ALA A 418 7.49 -20.52 9.55
N LEU A 419 6.35 -19.82 9.53
CA LEU A 419 6.20 -18.47 9.03
C LEU A 419 6.52 -17.49 10.18
N ILE A 420 7.42 -16.56 9.95
CA ILE A 420 7.77 -15.51 10.91
C ILE A 420 7.25 -14.18 10.39
N VAL A 421 6.52 -13.47 11.23
CA VAL A 421 5.94 -12.15 10.93
C VAL A 421 6.49 -11.16 11.95
N ASN A 422 7.37 -10.29 11.47
CA ASN A 422 7.82 -9.15 12.25
C ASN A 422 6.70 -8.12 12.24
N SER A 423 6.03 -7.93 13.38
CA SER A 423 4.84 -7.10 13.45
C SER A 423 4.99 -5.96 14.45
N PHE A 424 4.11 -4.99 14.34
CA PHE A 424 4.02 -3.83 15.22
C PHE A 424 2.83 -3.89 16.18
N PHE A 425 2.21 -5.06 16.38
CA PHE A 425 1.11 -5.17 17.35
C PHE A 425 1.57 -4.75 18.74
N ALA A 426 0.80 -3.86 19.38
CA ALA A 426 1.10 -3.39 20.72
C ALA A 426 0.86 -4.46 21.79
N GLY A 427 -0.06 -5.40 21.55
CA GLY A 427 -0.48 -6.39 22.55
C GLY A 427 -0.55 -7.83 22.07
N SER A 428 -0.35 -8.78 23.01
CA SER A 428 -0.35 -10.24 22.76
C SER A 428 -1.65 -10.77 22.17
N SER A 429 -2.80 -10.21 22.54
CA SER A 429 -4.11 -10.67 22.06
C SER A 429 -4.25 -10.48 20.54
N ALA A 430 -3.80 -9.33 20.02
CA ALA A 430 -3.80 -9.04 18.58
C ALA A 430 -2.85 -9.99 17.84
N ALA A 431 -1.62 -10.14 18.33
CA ALA A 431 -0.62 -11.04 17.75
C ALA A 431 -1.07 -12.51 17.74
N SER A 432 -1.68 -12.98 18.84
CA SER A 432 -2.21 -14.34 18.94
C SER A 432 -3.37 -14.59 17.96
N THR A 433 -4.27 -13.60 17.83
CA THR A 433 -5.37 -13.65 16.85
C THR A 433 -4.82 -13.73 15.42
N GLU A 434 -3.85 -12.89 15.09
CA GLU A 434 -3.20 -12.86 13.77
C GLU A 434 -2.42 -14.14 13.49
N ALA A 435 -1.66 -14.67 14.46
CA ALA A 435 -0.94 -15.93 14.32
C ALA A 435 -1.91 -17.09 14.00
N THR A 436 -3.07 -17.15 14.67
CA THR A 436 -4.11 -18.14 14.43
C THR A 436 -4.75 -17.99 13.06
N ARG A 437 -5.04 -16.76 12.63
CA ARG A 437 -5.59 -16.45 11.30
C ARG A 437 -4.63 -16.87 10.19
N LEU A 438 -3.36 -16.44 10.28
CA LEU A 438 -2.34 -16.78 9.30
C LEU A 438 -2.08 -18.29 9.24
N LEU A 439 -2.05 -18.97 10.39
CA LEU A 439 -1.96 -20.43 10.39
C LEU A 439 -3.16 -21.05 9.64
N THR A 440 -4.38 -20.54 9.84
CA THR A 440 -5.57 -21.02 9.11
C THR A 440 -5.47 -20.79 7.61
N LEU A 441 -4.89 -19.67 7.17
CA LEU A 441 -4.64 -19.39 5.76
C LEU A 441 -3.63 -20.38 5.16
N TYR A 442 -2.52 -20.62 5.85
CA TYR A 442 -1.32 -21.26 5.27
C TYR A 442 -1.07 -22.70 5.71
N LYS A 443 -1.85 -23.25 6.62
CA LYS A 443 -1.73 -24.67 7.03
C LYS A 443 -2.24 -25.69 6.00
N THR A 444 -2.99 -25.23 5.00
CA THR A 444 -3.50 -26.07 3.91
C THR A 444 -2.85 -25.64 2.62
N GLN A 445 -2.41 -26.63 1.83
CA GLN A 445 -1.90 -26.34 0.49
C GLN A 445 -3.01 -25.72 -0.36
N ARG A 446 -2.81 -24.49 -0.79
CA ARG A 446 -3.74 -23.77 -1.62
C ARG A 446 -3.40 -23.96 -3.10
N ASP A 447 -4.43 -24.00 -3.92
CA ASP A 447 -4.24 -24.00 -5.36
C ASP A 447 -3.87 -22.60 -5.85
N PHE A 448 -3.01 -22.58 -6.85
CA PHE A 448 -2.55 -21.38 -7.52
C PHE A 448 -2.76 -21.58 -9.03
N TYR A 449 -3.56 -20.71 -9.63
CA TYR A 449 -3.85 -20.76 -11.06
C TYR A 449 -3.52 -19.46 -11.75
N ARG A 450 -3.08 -19.57 -12.99
CA ARG A 450 -3.06 -18.49 -13.97
C ARG A 450 -4.10 -18.84 -15.02
N ILE A 451 -5.01 -17.93 -15.31
CA ILE A 451 -6.01 -18.07 -16.36
C ILE A 451 -5.94 -16.91 -17.32
N LEU A 452 -6.05 -17.20 -18.62
CA LEU A 452 -6.29 -16.19 -19.64
C LEU A 452 -7.77 -16.25 -20.01
N VAL A 453 -8.46 -15.14 -19.89
CA VAL A 453 -9.90 -15.05 -20.18
C VAL A 453 -10.16 -14.06 -21.30
N LYS A 454 -11.17 -14.40 -22.12
CA LYS A 454 -11.68 -13.51 -23.16
C LYS A 454 -12.77 -12.63 -22.55
N THR A 455 -12.74 -11.38 -22.82
CA THR A 455 -13.52 -10.30 -22.25
C THR A 455 -12.77 -9.58 -21.12
N GLN A 456 -12.93 -8.24 -21.12
CA GLN A 456 -12.28 -7.37 -20.15
C GLN A 456 -13.20 -7.20 -18.94
N PRO A 457 -12.91 -7.87 -17.78
CA PRO A 457 -13.70 -7.70 -16.58
C PRO A 457 -13.29 -6.41 -15.85
N TYR A 458 -13.50 -5.25 -16.45
CA TYR A 458 -13.13 -3.94 -15.86
C TYR A 458 -13.78 -3.65 -14.51
N THR A 459 -14.76 -4.42 -14.09
CA THR A 459 -15.35 -4.33 -12.74
C THR A 459 -14.58 -5.12 -11.70
N LEU A 460 -13.66 -6.02 -12.12
CA LEU A 460 -12.91 -6.87 -11.22
C LEU A 460 -11.70 -6.12 -10.63
N LYS A 461 -11.51 -6.24 -9.33
CA LYS A 461 -10.41 -5.62 -8.57
C LYS A 461 -9.48 -6.68 -7.97
N LEU A 462 -8.29 -6.26 -7.54
CA LEU A 462 -7.45 -7.10 -6.68
C LEU A 462 -8.20 -7.45 -5.40
N ASN A 463 -7.99 -8.67 -4.90
CA ASN A 463 -8.68 -9.25 -3.73
C ASN A 463 -10.15 -9.63 -3.92
N ASP A 464 -10.75 -9.41 -5.08
CA ASP A 464 -12.09 -9.91 -5.39
C ASP A 464 -12.12 -11.44 -5.39
N VAL A 465 -13.31 -12.00 -5.16
CA VAL A 465 -13.56 -13.44 -5.18
C VAL A 465 -14.10 -13.84 -6.54
N VAL A 466 -13.43 -14.77 -7.21
CA VAL A 466 -13.92 -15.33 -8.47
C VAL A 466 -14.17 -16.82 -8.34
N LYS A 467 -15.14 -17.32 -9.11
CA LYS A 467 -15.43 -18.75 -9.18
C LYS A 467 -14.98 -19.32 -10.53
N ILE A 468 -14.17 -20.36 -10.46
CA ILE A 468 -13.68 -21.07 -11.65
C ILE A 468 -14.39 -22.43 -11.76
N THR A 469 -15.03 -22.67 -12.90
CA THR A 469 -15.63 -23.98 -13.25
C THR A 469 -14.93 -24.54 -14.49
N PHE A 470 -14.16 -25.61 -14.32
CA PHE A 470 -13.38 -26.18 -15.42
C PHE A 470 -13.30 -27.70 -15.30
N ASN A 471 -13.34 -28.43 -16.44
CA ASN A 471 -13.42 -29.89 -16.45
C ASN A 471 -12.16 -30.64 -16.00
N ARG A 472 -11.11 -29.94 -15.60
CA ARG A 472 -9.84 -30.49 -15.09
C ARG A 472 -9.51 -29.95 -13.70
N TYR A 473 -8.49 -30.52 -13.07
CA TYR A 473 -7.92 -30.05 -11.79
C TYR A 473 -8.92 -30.02 -10.63
N ASN A 474 -9.98 -30.87 -10.65
CA ASN A 474 -11.05 -30.90 -9.66
C ASN A 474 -11.90 -29.59 -9.56
N LEU A 475 -11.92 -28.81 -10.64
CA LEU A 475 -12.69 -27.55 -10.71
C LEU A 475 -14.10 -27.74 -11.29
N GLY A 476 -14.53 -28.97 -11.60
CA GLY A 476 -15.81 -29.25 -12.29
C GLY A 476 -17.07 -28.84 -11.52
N SER A 477 -17.02 -28.76 -10.18
CA SER A 477 -18.11 -28.27 -9.34
C SER A 477 -18.06 -26.76 -9.05
N GLY A 478 -17.06 -26.06 -9.59
CA GLY A 478 -16.75 -24.69 -9.26
C GLY A 478 -15.96 -24.57 -7.95
N LYS A 479 -14.91 -23.74 -7.95
CA LYS A 479 -14.09 -23.41 -6.79
C LYS A 479 -13.86 -21.90 -6.73
N LEU A 480 -13.87 -21.34 -5.53
CA LEU A 480 -13.62 -19.93 -5.28
C LEU A 480 -12.12 -19.64 -5.14
N PHE A 481 -11.70 -18.49 -5.67
CA PHE A 481 -10.33 -17.99 -5.61
C PHE A 481 -10.33 -16.49 -5.33
N ARG A 482 -9.25 -15.99 -4.73
CA ARG A 482 -8.90 -14.58 -4.69
C ARG A 482 -8.10 -14.18 -5.92
N VAL A 483 -8.40 -13.02 -6.48
CA VAL A 483 -7.61 -12.40 -7.54
C VAL A 483 -6.40 -11.71 -6.89
N ILE A 484 -5.19 -12.15 -7.24
CA ILE A 484 -3.95 -11.60 -6.67
C ILE A 484 -3.13 -10.82 -7.70
N SER A 485 -3.38 -11.05 -8.99
CA SER A 485 -2.81 -10.27 -10.09
C SER A 485 -3.79 -10.19 -11.25
N ILE A 486 -3.78 -9.06 -11.94
CA ILE A 486 -4.58 -8.77 -13.14
C ILE A 486 -3.64 -8.16 -14.17
N VAL A 487 -3.54 -8.79 -15.35
CA VAL A 487 -2.85 -8.20 -16.49
C VAL A 487 -3.90 -7.97 -17.59
N GLU A 488 -4.16 -6.74 -17.91
CA GLU A 488 -5.15 -6.31 -18.89
C GLU A 488 -4.47 -6.09 -20.25
N ASP A 489 -5.07 -6.66 -21.31
CA ASP A 489 -4.71 -6.39 -22.70
C ASP A 489 -5.97 -5.96 -23.45
N ALA A 490 -6.17 -4.66 -23.54
CA ALA A 490 -7.35 -4.09 -24.16
C ALA A 490 -7.34 -4.27 -25.71
N ALA A 491 -6.17 -4.35 -26.34
CA ALA A 491 -6.03 -4.52 -27.77
C ALA A 491 -6.56 -5.89 -28.22
N ASN A 492 -6.19 -6.96 -27.48
CA ASN A 492 -6.65 -8.32 -27.75
C ASN A 492 -7.99 -8.66 -27.07
N ASN A 493 -8.51 -7.76 -26.21
CA ASN A 493 -9.68 -7.99 -25.37
C ASN A 493 -9.50 -9.27 -24.50
N GLU A 494 -8.32 -9.41 -23.91
CA GLU A 494 -7.91 -10.52 -23.06
C GLU A 494 -7.42 -10.02 -21.70
N VAL A 495 -7.63 -10.82 -20.66
CA VAL A 495 -7.11 -10.55 -19.31
C VAL A 495 -6.49 -11.82 -18.76
N GLU A 496 -5.27 -11.70 -18.27
CA GLU A 496 -4.65 -12.75 -17.47
C GLU A 496 -4.90 -12.48 -15.99
N LEU A 497 -5.35 -13.48 -15.26
CA LEU A 497 -5.60 -13.44 -13.82
C LEU A 497 -4.74 -14.46 -13.11
N GLU A 498 -4.05 -14.05 -12.06
CA GLU A 498 -3.46 -14.97 -11.09
C GLU A 498 -4.40 -15.12 -9.90
N LEU A 499 -4.67 -16.36 -9.54
CA LEU A 499 -5.74 -16.76 -8.62
C LEU A 499 -5.20 -17.68 -7.52
N TRP A 500 -5.56 -17.37 -6.28
CA TRP A 500 -5.20 -18.13 -5.09
C TRP A 500 -6.45 -18.61 -4.33
N GLY A 501 -6.50 -19.93 -3.89
CA GLY A 501 -7.62 -20.43 -3.10
C GLY A 501 -7.60 -21.93 -2.77
#